data_d51fd1ab3ad9355ca60a6d8731c62b13
#
_entry.id   d51fd1ab3ad9355ca60a6d8731c62b13
#
_cell.length_a   1.000
_cell.length_b   1.000
_cell.length_c   1.000
_cell.angle_alpha   90.00
_cell.angle_beta   90.00
_cell.angle_gamma   90.00
#
_symmetry.space_group_name_H-M   'P 1'
#
loop_
_entity.id
_entity.type
_entity.pdbx_description
1 polymer ?
#
loop_
_entity_poly.entity_id
_entity_poly.type
_entity_poly.pdbx_seq_one_letter_code
_entity_poly.pdbx_strand_id
1 'polypeptide(L)'
;HFQSVKFGAPLLTTEEDNEYVVKAVADEFPVIKDKETALVLMGHGTEHYANAVYAALDYRFEDMGYENVIVGTVEGYPEIDQVLKQLGKCGAKKVVIAPFMIVAGDHAKNDMAGEEEDSWKNIISKAGYEVQTVLKGLGEYESIRKLFVEHAREAV
;
A
#
# COMPACT_ATOMS: atom_id res chain seq x y z
N HIS A 1 5.46 -9.25 -35.74
CA HIS A 1 5.63 -7.79 -35.79
C HIS A 1 4.28 -7.13 -35.55
N PHE A 2 4.20 -6.22 -34.58
CA PHE A 2 2.98 -5.46 -34.32
C PHE A 2 2.90 -4.29 -35.30
N GLN A 3 1.71 -3.99 -35.78
CA GLN A 3 1.48 -2.83 -36.68
C GLN A 3 1.53 -1.50 -35.90
N SER A 4 1.15 -1.54 -34.62
CA SER A 4 1.26 -0.40 -33.71
C SER A 4 1.44 -0.90 -32.26
N VAL A 5 2.07 -0.07 -31.43
CA VAL A 5 2.17 -0.27 -29.98
C VAL A 5 1.70 1.02 -29.32
N LYS A 6 0.83 0.91 -28.34
CA LYS A 6 0.31 2.04 -27.58
C LYS A 6 0.66 1.88 -26.11
N PHE A 7 0.88 2.97 -25.42
CA PHE A 7 1.23 2.98 -24.02
C PHE A 7 0.11 3.65 -23.21
N GLY A 8 -0.45 2.94 -22.24
CA GLY A 8 -1.30 3.53 -21.21
C GLY A 8 -0.48 4.19 -20.11
N ALA A 9 -1.09 5.12 -19.39
CA ALA A 9 -0.47 5.70 -18.21
C ALA A 9 -0.21 4.63 -17.13
N PRO A 10 0.92 4.68 -16.42
CA PRO A 10 1.10 3.88 -15.20
C PRO A 10 0.08 4.25 -14.13
N LEU A 11 -0.16 3.34 -13.19
CA LEU A 11 -0.96 3.62 -12.01
C LEU A 11 -0.32 4.77 -11.20
N LEU A 12 -1.15 5.60 -10.55
CA LEU A 12 -0.72 6.72 -9.70
C LEU A 12 0.02 7.83 -10.47
N THR A 13 -0.29 8.02 -11.75
CA THR A 13 0.32 9.06 -12.57
C THR A 13 -0.35 10.43 -12.37
N THR A 14 -1.65 10.45 -12.08
CA THR A 14 -2.45 11.66 -11.92
C THR A 14 -2.99 11.81 -10.50
N GLU A 15 -3.46 13.01 -10.16
CA GLU A 15 -4.14 13.27 -8.89
C GLU A 15 -5.46 12.49 -8.78
N GLU A 16 -6.17 12.34 -9.89
CA GLU A 16 -7.39 11.55 -10.00
C GLU A 16 -7.13 10.08 -9.72
N ASP A 17 -6.05 9.52 -10.25
CA ASP A 17 -5.61 8.16 -9.94
C ASP A 17 -5.33 7.98 -8.45
N ASN A 18 -4.61 8.92 -7.86
CA ASN A 18 -4.24 8.87 -6.44
C ASN A 18 -5.49 8.87 -5.56
N GLU A 19 -6.45 9.77 -5.84
CA GLU A 19 -7.72 9.83 -5.11
C GLU A 19 -8.55 8.56 -5.30
N TYR A 20 -8.62 8.04 -6.53
CA TYR A 20 -9.33 6.80 -6.84
C TYR A 20 -8.73 5.61 -6.08
N VAL A 21 -7.41 5.47 -6.09
CA VAL A 21 -6.72 4.36 -5.41
C VAL A 21 -6.91 4.43 -3.90
N VAL A 22 -6.84 5.60 -3.29
CA VAL A 22 -7.12 5.79 -1.86
C VAL A 22 -8.53 5.32 -1.52
N LYS A 23 -9.54 5.74 -2.28
CA LYS A 23 -10.93 5.31 -2.09
C LYS A 23 -11.10 3.80 -2.29
N ALA A 24 -10.51 3.26 -3.36
CA ALA A 24 -10.58 1.83 -3.65
C ALA A 24 -9.97 0.99 -2.53
N VAL A 25 -8.82 1.38 -1.99
CA VAL A 25 -8.19 0.71 -0.85
C VAL A 25 -9.08 0.83 0.40
N ALA A 26 -9.63 2.01 0.69
CA ALA A 26 -10.49 2.21 1.83
C ALA A 26 -11.76 1.34 1.78
N ASP A 27 -12.32 1.12 0.60
CA ASP A 27 -13.48 0.24 0.40
C ASP A 27 -13.13 -1.25 0.55
N GLU A 28 -11.95 -1.66 0.10
CA GLU A 28 -11.47 -3.05 0.18
C GLU A 28 -11.04 -3.45 1.60
N PHE A 29 -10.68 -2.47 2.44
CA PHE A 29 -10.26 -2.70 3.82
C PHE A 29 -11.17 -2.02 4.85
N PRO A 30 -12.40 -2.54 5.05
CA PRO A 30 -13.36 -1.95 5.99
C PRO A 30 -12.87 -1.93 7.45
N VAL A 31 -11.79 -2.62 7.77
CA VAL A 31 -11.12 -2.60 9.10
C VAL A 31 -10.68 -1.21 9.52
N ILE A 32 -10.41 -0.29 8.58
CA ILE A 32 -10.01 1.09 8.87
C ILE A 32 -11.12 1.92 9.53
N LYS A 33 -12.36 1.43 9.55
CA LYS A 33 -13.46 2.06 10.29
C LYS A 33 -13.34 1.85 11.80
N ASP A 34 -12.60 0.83 12.22
CA ASP A 34 -12.25 0.60 13.62
C ASP A 34 -10.98 1.40 13.97
N LYS A 35 -11.14 2.39 14.83
CA LYS A 35 -10.01 3.27 15.22
C LYS A 35 -8.94 2.56 16.07
N GLU A 36 -9.23 1.39 16.60
CA GLU A 36 -8.24 0.55 17.28
C GLU A 36 -7.44 -0.34 16.32
N THR A 37 -7.78 -0.34 15.03
CA THR A 37 -7.09 -1.12 13.98
C THR A 37 -6.44 -0.17 12.97
N ALA A 38 -5.14 -0.32 12.75
CA ALA A 38 -4.42 0.35 11.67
C ALA A 38 -4.27 -0.56 10.45
N LEU A 39 -4.32 0.01 9.27
CA LEU A 39 -3.92 -0.63 8.02
C LEU A 39 -2.53 -0.16 7.63
N VAL A 40 -1.57 -1.07 7.54
CA VAL A 40 -0.24 -0.79 7.03
C VAL A 40 -0.13 -1.32 5.61
N LEU A 41 0.13 -0.43 4.67
CA LEU A 41 0.32 -0.74 3.26
C LEU A 41 1.81 -0.80 2.94
N MET A 42 2.30 -1.98 2.57
CA MET A 42 3.71 -2.19 2.24
C MET A 42 3.93 -2.10 0.73
N GLY A 43 4.48 -0.99 0.27
CA GLY A 43 4.95 -0.81 -1.11
C GLY A 43 6.33 -1.42 -1.32
N HIS A 44 6.70 -1.62 -2.59
CA HIS A 44 8.04 -2.09 -2.95
C HIS A 44 9.11 -1.05 -2.59
N GLY A 45 8.87 0.18 -3.01
CA GLY A 45 9.88 1.23 -2.94
C GLY A 45 10.85 1.21 -4.13
N THR A 46 11.66 2.23 -4.24
CA THR A 46 12.68 2.37 -5.28
C THR A 46 13.62 3.53 -4.97
N GLU A 47 14.86 3.48 -5.47
CA GLU A 47 15.79 4.62 -5.44
C GLU A 47 15.42 5.73 -6.44
N HIS A 48 14.49 5.48 -7.35
CA HIS A 48 14.01 6.45 -8.32
C HIS A 48 13.17 7.54 -7.65
N TYR A 49 13.18 8.77 -8.16
CA TYR A 49 12.41 9.89 -7.60
C TYR A 49 10.88 9.63 -7.52
N ALA A 50 10.34 8.72 -8.35
CA ALA A 50 8.96 8.28 -8.27
C ALA A 50 8.60 7.64 -6.92
N ASN A 51 9.57 7.27 -6.11
CA ASN A 51 9.35 6.78 -4.74
C ASN A 51 8.56 7.76 -3.88
N ALA A 52 8.63 9.06 -4.19
CA ALA A 52 7.89 10.10 -3.48
C ALA A 52 6.37 9.87 -3.47
N VAL A 53 5.83 9.07 -4.40
CA VAL A 53 4.41 8.72 -4.45
C VAL A 53 3.93 8.04 -3.17
N TYR A 54 4.76 7.23 -2.53
CA TYR A 54 4.38 6.53 -1.29
C TYR A 54 4.13 7.50 -0.14
N ALA A 55 5.01 8.48 0.05
CA ALA A 55 4.83 9.52 1.06
C ALA A 55 3.64 10.46 0.73
N ALA A 56 3.42 10.72 -0.56
CA ALA A 56 2.27 11.51 -1.00
C ALA A 56 0.94 10.78 -0.76
N LEU A 57 0.90 9.47 -0.98
CA LEU A 57 -0.27 8.65 -0.68
C LEU A 57 -0.54 8.54 0.82
N ASP A 58 0.51 8.37 1.63
CA ASP A 58 0.40 8.36 3.09
C ASP A 58 -0.28 9.63 3.60
N TYR A 59 0.22 10.81 3.16
CA TYR A 59 -0.41 12.09 3.46
C TYR A 59 -1.85 12.18 2.94
N ARG A 60 -2.14 11.65 1.74
CA ARG A 60 -3.48 11.69 1.14
C ARG A 60 -4.49 10.83 1.90
N PHE A 61 -4.08 9.66 2.41
CA PHE A 61 -4.93 8.88 3.30
C PHE A 61 -5.32 9.69 4.54
N GLU A 62 -4.37 10.36 5.18
CA GLU A 62 -4.62 11.22 6.34
C GLU A 62 -5.57 12.39 5.99
N ASP A 63 -5.29 13.13 4.91
CA ASP A 63 -6.09 14.27 4.43
C ASP A 63 -7.54 13.87 4.08
N MET A 64 -7.76 12.64 3.60
CA MET A 64 -9.08 12.10 3.30
C MET A 64 -9.78 11.48 4.52
N GLY A 65 -9.20 11.59 5.73
CA GLY A 65 -9.78 11.14 7.00
C GLY A 65 -9.49 9.69 7.37
N TYR A 66 -8.54 9.05 6.71
CA TYR A 66 -8.09 7.68 7.00
C TYR A 66 -6.78 7.71 7.81
N GLU A 67 -6.80 8.37 8.97
CA GLU A 67 -5.63 8.61 9.85
C GLU A 67 -4.96 7.34 10.37
N ASN A 68 -5.64 6.19 10.27
CA ASN A 68 -5.13 4.87 10.67
C ASN A 68 -4.66 4.02 9.49
N VAL A 69 -4.50 4.62 8.30
CA VAL A 69 -3.85 3.99 7.14
C VAL A 69 -2.44 4.57 7.02
N ILE A 70 -1.45 3.71 6.97
CA ILE A 70 -0.03 4.07 6.96
C ILE A 70 0.63 3.41 5.75
N VAL A 71 1.37 4.17 4.98
CA VAL A 71 2.10 3.66 3.80
C VAL A 71 3.59 3.64 4.08
N GLY A 72 4.21 2.48 3.88
CA GLY A 72 5.67 2.34 3.93
C GLY A 72 6.18 1.50 2.78
N THR A 73 7.50 1.35 2.67
CA THR A 73 8.17 0.64 1.58
C THR A 73 9.28 -0.28 2.08
N VAL A 74 9.56 -1.35 1.33
CA VAL A 74 10.67 -2.28 1.63
C VAL A 74 12.01 -1.68 1.21
N GLU A 75 12.08 -1.13 -0.01
CA GLU A 75 13.34 -0.68 -0.64
C GLU A 75 13.38 0.84 -0.86
N GLY A 76 12.72 1.62 -0.01
CA GLY A 76 12.68 3.07 -0.18
C GLY A 76 12.20 3.77 1.08
N TYR A 77 11.76 5.01 0.94
CA TYR A 77 11.22 5.80 2.03
C TYR A 77 9.72 6.09 1.79
N PRO A 78 8.84 5.99 2.81
CA PRO A 78 9.09 5.64 4.23
C PRO A 78 9.42 4.16 4.47
N GLU A 79 10.36 3.88 5.38
CA GLU A 79 10.73 2.53 5.81
C GLU A 79 9.92 2.08 7.04
N ILE A 80 10.15 0.87 7.51
CA ILE A 80 9.47 0.28 8.68
C ILE A 80 9.61 1.16 9.95
N ASP A 81 10.73 1.85 10.12
CA ASP A 81 10.94 2.76 11.26
C ASP A 81 9.96 3.93 11.26
N GLN A 82 9.63 4.49 10.08
CA GLN A 82 8.63 5.54 9.94
C GLN A 82 7.23 5.00 10.19
N VAL A 83 6.94 3.79 9.70
CA VAL A 83 5.68 3.09 9.96
C VAL A 83 5.46 2.90 11.47
N LEU A 84 6.47 2.40 12.20
CA LEU A 84 6.37 2.24 13.66
C LEU A 84 6.14 3.57 14.40
N LYS A 85 6.78 4.66 13.95
CA LYS A 85 6.55 6.00 14.52
C LYS A 85 5.12 6.49 14.31
N GLN A 86 4.52 6.20 13.16
CA GLN A 86 3.14 6.57 12.86
C GLN A 86 2.17 5.68 13.66
N LEU A 87 2.40 4.37 13.72
CA LEU A 87 1.62 3.44 14.55
C LEU A 87 1.58 3.91 16.02
N GLY A 88 2.71 4.37 16.56
CA GLY A 88 2.78 4.91 17.93
C GLY A 88 1.94 6.17 18.15
N LYS A 89 1.52 6.87 17.10
CA LYS A 89 0.70 8.09 17.17
C LYS A 89 -0.79 7.84 16.95
N CYS A 90 -1.15 6.87 16.09
CA CYS A 90 -2.54 6.64 15.71
C CYS A 90 -3.38 5.94 16.79
N GLY A 91 -2.76 5.41 17.86
CA GLY A 91 -3.46 4.79 18.98
C GLY A 91 -4.03 3.40 18.70
N ALA A 92 -3.68 2.79 17.57
CA ALA A 92 -4.09 1.44 17.23
C ALA A 92 -3.52 0.39 18.18
N LYS A 93 -4.23 -0.70 18.36
CA LYS A 93 -3.78 -1.91 19.10
C LYS A 93 -3.58 -3.08 18.15
N LYS A 94 -4.29 -3.06 17.03
CA LYS A 94 -4.27 -4.08 15.99
C LYS A 94 -3.72 -3.48 14.71
N VAL A 95 -2.99 -4.28 13.95
CA VAL A 95 -2.43 -3.89 12.66
C VAL A 95 -2.77 -4.94 11.62
N VAL A 96 -3.41 -4.52 10.55
CA VAL A 96 -3.54 -5.32 9.34
C VAL A 96 -2.45 -4.86 8.37
N ILE A 97 -1.61 -5.78 7.90
CA ILE A 97 -0.59 -5.47 6.90
C ILE A 97 -1.01 -6.05 5.56
N ALA A 98 -0.96 -5.25 4.51
CA ALA A 98 -1.27 -5.67 3.16
C ALA A 98 -0.22 -5.13 2.17
N PRO A 99 0.09 -5.88 1.08
CA PRO A 99 1.01 -5.38 0.06
C PRO A 99 0.35 -4.28 -0.76
N PHE A 100 1.04 -3.16 -0.90
CA PHE A 100 0.72 -2.11 -1.86
C PHE A 100 1.53 -2.33 -3.14
N MET A 101 1.36 -3.51 -3.71
CA MET A 101 2.02 -4.03 -4.91
C MET A 101 1.01 -4.74 -5.79
N ILE A 102 1.20 -4.72 -7.10
CA ILE A 102 0.27 -5.36 -8.06
C ILE A 102 0.12 -6.86 -7.78
N VAL A 103 1.22 -7.51 -7.41
CA VAL A 103 1.27 -8.95 -7.09
C VAL A 103 1.81 -9.12 -5.67
N ALA A 104 1.17 -9.97 -4.88
CA ALA A 104 1.70 -10.42 -3.58
C ALA A 104 2.82 -11.46 -3.81
N GLY A 105 3.98 -10.98 -4.28
CA GLY A 105 5.16 -11.78 -4.62
C GLY A 105 6.05 -12.09 -3.41
N ASP A 106 7.36 -12.23 -3.68
CA ASP A 106 8.34 -12.63 -2.66
C ASP A 106 8.44 -11.63 -1.51
N HIS A 107 8.45 -10.32 -1.77
CA HIS A 107 8.43 -9.31 -0.71
C HIS A 107 7.20 -9.42 0.20
N ALA A 108 6.02 -9.66 -0.35
CA ALA A 108 4.83 -9.84 0.48
C ALA A 108 4.88 -11.12 1.32
N LYS A 109 5.49 -12.19 0.81
CA LYS A 109 5.58 -13.48 1.50
C LYS A 109 6.70 -13.51 2.52
N ASN A 110 7.85 -12.91 2.21
CA ASN A 110 9.05 -12.97 3.03
C ASN A 110 9.18 -11.72 3.91
N ASP A 111 9.35 -10.53 3.30
CA ASP A 111 9.63 -9.30 4.05
C ASP A 111 8.41 -8.80 4.83
N MET A 112 7.18 -9.01 4.31
CA MET A 112 5.96 -8.61 5.03
C MET A 112 5.47 -9.66 6.02
N ALA A 113 5.23 -10.89 5.54
CA ALA A 113 4.50 -11.92 6.28
C ALA A 113 5.38 -13.12 6.70
N GLY A 114 6.69 -13.08 6.41
CA GLY A 114 7.63 -14.16 6.71
C GLY A 114 7.81 -14.42 8.18
N GLU A 115 8.43 -15.57 8.49
CA GLU A 115 8.70 -15.99 9.86
C GLU A 115 10.03 -15.44 10.40
N GLU A 116 10.86 -14.85 9.55
CA GLU A 116 12.14 -14.25 9.94
C GLU A 116 11.94 -13.04 10.86
N GLU A 117 12.92 -12.77 11.71
CA GLU A 117 12.82 -11.75 12.75
C GLU A 117 12.70 -10.31 12.19
N ASP A 118 13.18 -10.09 10.98
CA ASP A 118 13.18 -8.82 10.24
C ASP A 118 11.96 -8.63 9.35
N SER A 119 11.04 -9.61 9.30
CA SER A 119 9.76 -9.39 8.63
C SER A 119 8.93 -8.31 9.33
N TRP A 120 8.18 -7.53 8.56
CA TRP A 120 7.32 -6.47 9.11
C TRP A 120 6.31 -7.01 10.12
N LYS A 121 5.73 -8.19 9.86
CA LYS A 121 4.86 -8.90 10.81
C LYS A 121 5.54 -9.07 12.18
N ASN A 122 6.77 -9.55 12.20
CA ASN A 122 7.48 -9.81 13.45
C ASN A 122 7.99 -8.52 14.11
N ILE A 123 8.48 -7.56 13.35
CA ILE A 123 8.90 -6.25 13.86
C ILE A 123 7.72 -5.53 14.52
N ILE A 124 6.56 -5.46 13.87
CA ILE A 124 5.36 -4.79 14.40
C ILE A 124 4.79 -5.56 15.60
N SER A 125 4.80 -6.91 15.56
CA SER A 125 4.40 -7.73 16.71
C SER A 125 5.32 -7.52 17.92
N LYS A 126 6.63 -7.45 17.72
CA LYS A 126 7.61 -7.14 18.79
C LYS A 126 7.40 -5.74 19.37
N ALA A 127 6.88 -4.80 18.59
CA ALA A 127 6.50 -3.46 19.07
C ALA A 127 5.19 -3.45 19.90
N GLY A 128 4.52 -4.59 20.07
CA GLY A 128 3.38 -4.77 20.97
C GLY A 128 2.01 -4.74 20.30
N TYR A 129 1.93 -4.82 18.97
CA TYR A 129 0.68 -4.85 18.23
C TYR A 129 0.20 -6.28 17.94
N GLU A 130 -1.12 -6.50 17.93
CA GLU A 130 -1.72 -7.69 17.34
C GLU A 130 -1.70 -7.56 15.82
N VAL A 131 -1.01 -8.47 15.11
CA VAL A 131 -0.78 -8.35 13.66
C VAL A 131 -1.53 -9.41 12.87
N GLN A 132 -2.21 -8.96 11.82
CA GLN A 132 -2.78 -9.81 10.76
C GLN A 132 -2.17 -9.44 9.41
N THR A 133 -1.94 -10.42 8.55
CA THR A 133 -1.42 -10.19 7.20
C THR A 133 -2.43 -10.59 6.14
N VAL A 134 -2.56 -9.78 5.11
CA VAL A 134 -3.38 -10.04 3.92
C VAL A 134 -2.45 -10.23 2.73
N LEU A 135 -2.31 -11.45 2.24
CA LEU A 135 -1.48 -11.79 1.08
C LEU A 135 -2.30 -11.70 -0.22
N LYS A 136 -2.75 -10.49 -0.53
CA LYS A 136 -3.54 -10.21 -1.74
C LYS A 136 -2.99 -8.94 -2.40
N GLY A 137 -2.49 -9.09 -3.63
CA GLY A 137 -1.95 -7.96 -4.38
C GLY A 137 -3.03 -7.04 -4.94
N LEU A 138 -2.67 -5.80 -5.25
CA LEU A 138 -3.59 -4.79 -5.79
C LEU A 138 -4.28 -5.25 -7.09
N GLY A 139 -3.59 -6.03 -7.93
CA GLY A 139 -4.16 -6.58 -9.16
C GLY A 139 -5.27 -7.62 -8.94
N GLU A 140 -5.48 -8.11 -7.72
CA GLU A 140 -6.55 -9.02 -7.37
C GLU A 140 -7.85 -8.30 -6.98
N TYR A 141 -7.82 -6.96 -6.78
CA TYR A 141 -9.00 -6.15 -6.51
C TYR A 141 -9.63 -5.66 -7.82
N GLU A 142 -10.94 -5.83 -7.97
CA GLU A 142 -11.66 -5.47 -9.18
C GLU A 142 -11.59 -3.97 -9.47
N SER A 143 -11.68 -3.15 -8.43
CA SER A 143 -11.56 -1.69 -8.48
C SER A 143 -10.25 -1.26 -9.15
N ILE A 144 -9.13 -1.84 -8.73
CA ILE A 144 -7.80 -1.54 -9.29
C ILE A 144 -7.68 -2.06 -10.74
N ARG A 145 -8.18 -3.26 -11.03
CA ARG A 145 -8.17 -3.77 -12.41
C ARG A 145 -8.98 -2.89 -13.37
N LYS A 146 -10.10 -2.33 -12.92
CA LYS A 146 -10.89 -1.39 -13.73
C LYS A 146 -10.07 -0.17 -14.14
N LEU A 147 -9.32 0.42 -13.20
CA LEU A 147 -8.46 1.57 -13.49
C LEU A 147 -7.38 1.23 -14.54
N PHE A 148 -6.75 0.07 -14.46
CA PHE A 148 -5.82 -0.39 -15.50
C PHE A 148 -6.48 -0.53 -16.87
N VAL A 149 -7.72 -1.03 -16.92
CA VAL A 149 -8.47 -1.15 -18.18
C VAL A 149 -8.80 0.22 -18.77
N GLU A 150 -9.12 1.21 -17.92
CA GLU A 150 -9.35 2.59 -18.35
C GLU A 150 -8.08 3.21 -18.96
N HIS A 151 -6.94 3.10 -18.27
CA HIS A 151 -5.65 3.56 -18.80
C HIS A 151 -5.29 2.87 -20.13
N ALA A 152 -5.60 1.58 -20.27
CA ALA A 152 -5.36 0.87 -21.52
C ALA A 152 -6.27 1.35 -22.67
N ARG A 153 -7.50 1.76 -22.38
CA ARG A 153 -8.43 2.35 -23.37
C ARG A 153 -8.01 3.73 -23.83
N GLU A 154 -7.42 4.50 -22.93
CA GLU A 154 -6.93 5.85 -23.18
C GLU A 154 -5.52 5.87 -23.79
N ALA A 155 -4.89 4.71 -23.96
CA ALA A 155 -3.54 4.58 -24.49
C ALA A 155 -3.39 5.23 -25.88
N VAL A 156 -2.36 6.03 -26.07
CA VAL A 156 -2.01 6.76 -27.29
C VAL A 156 -0.80 6.17 -28.01
#